data_394f2dba44491574b06e9767679c97ff
#
_entry.id   394f2dba44491574b06e9767679c97ff
#
_cell.length_a   1.000
_cell.length_b   1.000
_cell.length_c   1.000
_cell.angle_alpha   90.00
_cell.angle_beta   90.00
_cell.angle_gamma   90.00
#
_symmetry.space_group_name_H-M   'P 1'
#
loop_
_entity.id
_entity.type
_entity.pdbx_description
1 polymer ?
#
loop_
_entity_poly.entity_id
_entity_poly.type
_entity_poly.pdbx_seq_one_letter_code
_entity_poly.pdbx_strand_id
1 'polypeptide(L)'
;MKTFFISFIVILGAFSTITAQENESITLTLEISTTKYNKGSILLALYDSEESYMKEIYKSAEIFIKDNKAQIIFSDLKKGVYAYTFFHDLNKNKKLDTNFLGIPKEPYGFSNEKKGRFGPPKFKEVSFTLNKSSIFKISIE
;
A
#
# COMPACT_ATOMS: atom_id res chain seq x y z
N MET A 1 -5.75 -80.54 -14.18
CA MET A 1 -6.45 -79.37 -13.67
C MET A 1 -5.43 -78.34 -13.28
N LYS A 2 -5.32 -77.26 -14.07
CA LYS A 2 -4.39 -76.11 -13.80
C LYS A 2 -5.20 -74.99 -13.25
N THR A 3 -5.01 -74.65 -11.99
CA THR A 3 -5.65 -73.55 -11.28
C THR A 3 -4.89 -72.24 -11.52
N PHE A 4 -5.51 -71.30 -12.25
CA PHE A 4 -4.98 -69.96 -12.46
C PHE A 4 -5.38 -69.09 -11.27
N PHE A 5 -4.37 -68.59 -10.49
CA PHE A 5 -4.55 -67.55 -9.51
C PHE A 5 -4.49 -66.19 -10.20
N ILE A 6 -5.61 -65.48 -10.28
CA ILE A 6 -5.68 -64.09 -10.75
C ILE A 6 -5.36 -63.19 -9.54
N SER A 7 -4.17 -62.61 -9.54
CA SER A 7 -3.80 -61.62 -8.53
C SER A 7 -4.42 -60.27 -8.91
N PHE A 8 -5.35 -59.81 -8.06
CA PHE A 8 -5.99 -58.51 -8.23
C PHE A 8 -5.14 -57.44 -7.52
N ILE A 9 -4.36 -56.67 -8.27
CA ILE A 9 -3.60 -55.55 -7.76
C ILE A 9 -4.52 -54.33 -7.64
N VAL A 10 -4.91 -53.99 -6.40
CA VAL A 10 -5.62 -52.73 -6.06
C VAL A 10 -4.60 -51.62 -6.02
N ILE A 11 -4.56 -50.80 -7.07
CA ILE A 11 -3.77 -49.55 -7.07
C ILE A 11 -4.56 -48.50 -6.27
N LEU A 12 -4.16 -48.26 -5.04
CA LEU A 12 -4.68 -47.21 -4.19
C LEU A 12 -4.08 -45.87 -4.67
N GLY A 13 -4.75 -45.17 -5.57
CA GLY A 13 -4.36 -43.85 -6.03
C GLY A 13 -4.49 -42.83 -4.89
N ALA A 14 -3.36 -42.36 -4.35
CA ALA A 14 -3.33 -41.23 -3.44
C ALA A 14 -3.68 -39.95 -4.20
N PHE A 15 -4.92 -39.49 -4.09
CA PHE A 15 -5.31 -38.15 -4.52
C PHE A 15 -4.69 -37.15 -3.57
N SER A 16 -3.53 -36.57 -3.95
CA SER A 16 -2.99 -35.40 -3.31
C SER A 16 -3.86 -34.21 -3.70
N THR A 17 -4.72 -33.75 -2.80
CA THR A 17 -5.43 -32.48 -2.94
C THR A 17 -4.42 -31.36 -2.81
N ILE A 18 -4.00 -30.78 -3.94
CA ILE A 18 -3.26 -29.53 -3.96
C ILE A 18 -4.28 -28.45 -3.58
N THR A 19 -4.30 -28.06 -2.31
CA THR A 19 -4.96 -26.82 -1.90
C THR A 19 -4.14 -25.68 -2.47
N ALA A 20 -4.58 -25.13 -3.58
CA ALA A 20 -4.11 -23.83 -4.06
C ALA A 20 -4.47 -22.83 -2.96
N GLN A 21 -3.47 -22.31 -2.27
CA GLN A 21 -3.63 -21.22 -1.33
C GLN A 21 -3.96 -19.98 -2.19
N GLU A 22 -5.26 -19.68 -2.33
CA GLU A 22 -5.70 -18.42 -2.92
C GLU A 22 -5.05 -17.30 -2.12
N ASN A 23 -4.04 -16.65 -2.72
CA ASN A 23 -3.51 -15.40 -2.21
C ASN A 23 -4.61 -14.36 -2.36
N GLU A 24 -5.45 -14.21 -1.33
CA GLU A 24 -6.47 -13.18 -1.29
C GLU A 24 -5.83 -11.83 -1.60
N SER A 25 -6.15 -11.31 -2.78
CA SER A 25 -5.77 -9.96 -3.19
C SER A 25 -6.48 -8.95 -2.30
N ILE A 26 -5.72 -8.06 -1.70
CA ILE A 26 -6.21 -7.03 -0.79
C ILE A 26 -6.14 -5.67 -1.48
N THR A 27 -7.14 -4.84 -1.24
CA THR A 27 -7.20 -3.46 -1.74
C THR A 27 -7.07 -2.48 -0.59
N LEU A 28 -6.16 -1.52 -0.72
CA LEU A 28 -6.06 -0.34 0.13
C LEU A 28 -6.63 0.86 -0.61
N THR A 29 -7.68 1.44 -0.08
CA THR A 29 -8.27 2.68 -0.58
C THR A 29 -7.93 3.82 0.36
N LEU A 30 -7.41 4.91 -0.20
CA LEU A 30 -7.11 6.14 0.53
C LEU A 30 -8.06 7.23 0.05
N GLU A 31 -8.97 7.65 0.92
CA GLU A 31 -9.88 8.77 0.69
C GLU A 31 -9.24 10.05 1.23
N ILE A 32 -8.96 10.99 0.36
CA ILE A 32 -8.24 12.22 0.68
C ILE A 32 -9.21 13.38 0.58
N SER A 33 -9.21 14.22 1.60
CA SER A 33 -9.93 15.50 1.63
C SER A 33 -8.97 16.64 1.90
N THR A 34 -9.18 17.77 1.23
CA THR A 34 -8.41 18.99 1.48
C THR A 34 -9.35 20.11 1.87
N THR A 35 -8.96 20.96 2.80
CA THR A 35 -9.77 22.12 3.21
C THR A 35 -9.28 23.42 2.58
N LYS A 36 -8.01 23.48 2.22
CA LYS A 36 -7.34 24.72 1.82
C LYS A 36 -7.15 24.87 0.31
N TYR A 37 -6.89 23.78 -0.41
CA TYR A 37 -6.49 23.85 -1.82
C TYR A 37 -7.28 22.89 -2.69
N ASN A 38 -8.14 23.42 -3.57
CA ASN A 38 -8.87 22.65 -4.59
C ASN A 38 -8.11 22.64 -5.92
N LYS A 39 -6.82 22.33 -5.90
CA LYS A 39 -5.93 22.28 -7.06
C LYS A 39 -4.72 21.38 -6.82
N GLY A 40 -3.94 21.12 -7.87
CA GLY A 40 -2.74 20.30 -7.79
C GLY A 40 -3.04 18.81 -7.80
N SER A 41 -2.07 18.03 -7.42
CA SER A 41 -2.19 16.57 -7.31
C SER A 41 -1.60 16.07 -5.99
N ILE A 42 -2.06 14.91 -5.55
CA ILE A 42 -1.44 14.17 -4.46
C ILE A 42 -0.51 13.14 -5.07
N LEU A 43 0.76 13.20 -4.72
CA LEU A 43 1.71 12.14 -5.01
C LEU A 43 1.89 11.30 -3.74
N LEU A 44 1.69 10.00 -3.88
CA LEU A 44 1.73 9.07 -2.77
C LEU A 44 2.66 7.90 -3.09
N ALA A 45 3.50 7.53 -2.14
CA ALA A 45 4.37 6.38 -2.17
C ALA A 45 3.98 5.39 -1.07
N LEU A 46 3.78 4.12 -1.43
CA LEU A 46 3.51 3.01 -0.53
C LEU A 46 4.79 2.18 -0.38
N TYR A 47 5.11 1.78 0.82
CA TYR A 47 6.25 0.96 1.21
C TYR A 47 5.75 -0.30 1.92
N ASP A 48 6.41 -1.43 1.70
CA ASP A 48 6.03 -2.75 2.20
C ASP A 48 6.98 -3.32 3.27
N SER A 49 8.03 -2.58 3.61
CA SER A 49 9.01 -2.99 4.62
C SER A 49 9.78 -1.81 5.22
N GLU A 50 10.43 -2.03 6.36
CA GLU A 50 11.32 -1.05 6.98
C GLU A 50 12.58 -0.81 6.14
N GLU A 51 13.08 -1.84 5.46
CA GLU A 51 14.26 -1.75 4.60
C GLU A 51 14.03 -0.86 3.38
N SER A 52 12.82 -0.95 2.78
CA SER A 52 12.43 -0.17 1.59
C SER A 52 11.98 1.25 1.94
N TYR A 53 11.59 1.49 3.19
CA TYR A 53 11.00 2.77 3.61
C TYR A 53 11.89 3.97 3.29
N MET A 54 11.33 4.94 2.56
CA MET A 54 12.00 6.16 2.07
C MET A 54 13.21 5.93 1.15
N LYS A 55 13.39 4.70 0.64
CA LYS A 55 14.49 4.33 -0.25
C LYS A 55 13.98 3.73 -1.56
N GLU A 56 13.08 2.75 -1.47
CA GLU A 56 12.55 2.02 -2.62
C GLU A 56 11.02 1.95 -2.54
N ILE A 57 10.36 2.58 -3.49
CA ILE A 57 8.89 2.65 -3.51
C ILE A 57 8.33 1.32 -4.01
N TYR A 58 7.48 0.69 -3.20
CA TYR A 58 6.76 -0.53 -3.58
C TYR A 58 5.67 -0.24 -4.62
N LYS A 59 4.80 0.73 -4.35
CA LYS A 59 3.80 1.24 -5.30
C LYS A 59 3.66 2.76 -5.15
N SER A 60 3.33 3.45 -6.23
CA SER A 60 3.06 4.88 -6.18
C SER A 60 1.82 5.25 -6.95
N ALA A 61 1.24 6.40 -6.63
CA ALA A 61 0.12 6.96 -7.34
C ALA A 61 0.19 8.49 -7.36
N GLU A 62 -0.30 9.06 -8.44
CA GLU A 62 -0.59 10.49 -8.58
C GLU A 62 -2.07 10.64 -8.88
N ILE A 63 -2.77 11.51 -8.14
CA ILE A 63 -4.18 11.80 -8.37
C ILE A 63 -4.46 13.29 -8.23
N PHE A 64 -5.20 13.86 -9.19
CA PHE A 64 -5.59 15.26 -9.15
C PHE A 64 -6.73 15.49 -8.15
N ILE A 65 -6.64 16.60 -7.42
CA ILE A 65 -7.71 17.06 -6.53
C ILE A 65 -8.87 17.62 -7.37
N LYS A 66 -10.06 17.15 -7.06
CA LYS A 66 -11.32 17.65 -7.63
C LYS A 66 -12.35 17.80 -6.50
N ASP A 67 -12.99 18.95 -6.43
CA ASP A 67 -13.99 19.25 -5.39
C ASP A 67 -13.48 18.99 -3.96
N ASN A 68 -12.20 19.39 -3.72
CA ASN A 68 -11.47 19.19 -2.47
C ASN A 68 -11.29 17.71 -2.07
N LYS A 69 -11.39 16.78 -3.00
CA LYS A 69 -11.30 15.34 -2.76
C LYS A 69 -10.41 14.67 -3.77
N ALA A 70 -9.83 13.54 -3.35
CA ALA A 70 -9.16 12.58 -4.22
C ALA A 70 -9.32 11.18 -3.62
N GLN A 71 -9.16 10.15 -4.45
CA GLN A 71 -9.16 8.77 -4.02
C GLN A 71 -8.04 8.01 -4.71
N ILE A 72 -7.23 7.32 -3.95
CA ILE A 72 -6.17 6.45 -4.44
C ILE A 72 -6.51 5.01 -4.07
N ILE A 73 -6.38 4.08 -5.01
CA ILE A 73 -6.66 2.67 -4.83
C ILE A 73 -5.41 1.87 -5.20
N PHE A 74 -4.88 1.13 -4.24
CA PHE A 74 -3.84 0.13 -4.47
C PHE A 74 -4.46 -1.26 -4.41
N SER A 75 -4.55 -1.92 -5.57
CA SER A 75 -5.02 -3.28 -5.70
C SER A 75 -3.86 -4.28 -5.64
N ASP A 76 -4.21 -5.55 -5.51
CA ASP A 76 -3.28 -6.67 -5.55
C ASP A 76 -2.17 -6.59 -4.50
N LEU A 77 -2.55 -6.13 -3.30
CA LEU A 77 -1.67 -6.16 -2.14
C LEU A 77 -1.75 -7.51 -1.45
N LYS A 78 -0.67 -7.91 -0.81
CA LYS A 78 -0.62 -9.07 0.09
C LYS A 78 -0.94 -8.63 1.52
N LYS A 79 -1.33 -9.58 2.36
CA LYS A 79 -1.38 -9.34 3.82
C LYS A 79 0.02 -8.98 4.30
N GLY A 80 0.16 -7.91 5.07
CA GLY A 80 1.49 -7.43 5.47
C GLY A 80 1.46 -6.14 6.25
N VAL A 81 2.64 -5.62 6.51
CA VAL A 81 2.85 -4.34 7.17
C VAL A 81 3.29 -3.32 6.13
N TYR A 82 2.61 -2.19 6.09
CA TYR A 82 2.83 -1.13 5.10
C TYR A 82 3.00 0.22 5.79
N ALA A 83 3.60 1.14 5.06
CA ALA A 83 3.57 2.57 5.37
C ALA A 83 3.37 3.36 4.09
N TYR A 84 2.79 4.55 4.18
CA TYR A 84 2.75 5.47 3.04
C TYR A 84 3.25 6.85 3.43
N THR A 85 3.75 7.55 2.43
CA THR A 85 4.04 8.97 2.49
C THR A 85 3.32 9.67 1.35
N PHE A 86 2.96 10.93 1.55
CA PHE A 86 2.35 11.72 0.49
C PHE A 86 2.75 13.18 0.60
N PHE A 87 2.62 13.90 -0.50
CA PHE A 87 2.62 15.35 -0.51
C PHE A 87 1.61 15.89 -1.53
N HIS A 88 1.17 17.10 -1.28
CA HIS A 88 0.23 17.80 -2.15
C HIS A 88 1.00 18.75 -3.05
N ASP A 89 1.29 18.32 -4.26
CA ASP A 89 1.99 19.07 -5.30
C ASP A 89 1.07 20.16 -5.87
N LEU A 90 1.25 21.37 -5.38
CA LEU A 90 0.41 22.51 -5.72
C LEU A 90 0.77 23.15 -7.07
N ASN A 91 2.01 23.00 -7.51
CA ASN A 91 2.54 23.60 -8.73
C ASN A 91 2.77 22.59 -9.87
N LYS A 92 2.53 21.29 -9.61
CA LYS A 92 2.65 20.19 -10.57
C LYS A 92 4.06 19.94 -11.09
N ASN A 93 5.06 20.19 -10.24
CA ASN A 93 6.46 19.95 -10.59
C ASN A 93 6.95 18.54 -10.20
N LYS A 94 6.10 17.72 -9.55
CA LYS A 94 6.37 16.35 -9.08
C LYS A 94 7.49 16.24 -8.05
N LYS A 95 7.72 17.30 -7.32
CA LYS A 95 8.73 17.37 -6.26
C LYS A 95 8.14 18.07 -5.05
N LEU A 96 8.48 17.60 -3.87
CA LEU A 96 8.14 18.30 -2.65
C LEU A 96 9.00 19.56 -2.54
N ASP A 97 8.38 20.71 -2.70
CA ASP A 97 9.07 22.01 -2.59
C ASP A 97 9.48 22.29 -1.14
N THR A 98 10.70 22.73 -0.96
CA THR A 98 11.27 23.10 0.34
C THR A 98 11.82 24.52 0.30
N ASN A 99 11.97 25.12 1.48
CA ASN A 99 12.74 26.35 1.62
C ASN A 99 14.26 26.04 1.67
N PHE A 100 15.08 27.09 1.81
CA PHE A 100 16.54 26.96 1.88
C PHE A 100 17.06 26.15 3.09
N LEU A 101 16.22 25.94 4.12
CA LEU A 101 16.52 25.12 5.29
C LEU A 101 16.04 23.67 5.12
N GLY A 102 15.48 23.30 3.95
CA GLY A 102 14.91 21.97 3.70
C GLY A 102 13.54 21.73 4.31
N ILE A 103 12.86 22.78 4.79
CA ILE A 103 11.51 22.67 5.36
C ILE A 103 10.50 22.65 4.21
N PRO A 104 9.59 21.66 4.15
CA PRO A 104 8.57 21.60 3.14
C PRO A 104 7.67 22.84 3.12
N LYS A 105 7.39 23.34 1.91
CA LYS A 105 6.45 24.44 1.64
C LYS A 105 5.07 23.93 1.26
N GLU A 106 4.98 22.70 0.83
CA GLU A 106 3.76 22.04 0.42
C GLU A 106 3.26 21.11 1.52
N PRO A 107 1.93 20.89 1.63
CA PRO A 107 1.38 19.94 2.57
C PRO A 107 1.93 18.54 2.31
N TYR A 108 2.35 17.86 3.34
CA TYR A 108 2.84 16.49 3.27
C TYR A 108 2.42 15.70 4.52
N GLY A 109 2.51 14.40 4.43
CA GLY A 109 2.17 13.54 5.56
C GLY A 109 2.62 12.11 5.41
N PHE A 110 2.34 11.37 6.44
CA PHE A 110 2.69 9.97 6.60
C PHE A 110 1.45 9.21 7.10
N SER A 111 1.45 7.90 6.92
CA SER A 111 0.43 7.05 7.55
C SER A 111 0.38 7.27 9.06
N ASN A 112 -0.78 6.95 9.66
CA ASN A 112 -1.07 7.17 11.07
C ASN A 112 -1.00 8.65 11.52
N GLU A 113 -1.14 9.60 10.60
CA GLU A 113 -1.12 11.05 10.87
C GLU A 113 0.13 11.53 11.65
N LYS A 114 1.21 10.76 11.57
CA LYS A 114 2.46 11.10 12.24
C LYS A 114 3.15 12.26 11.54
N LYS A 115 3.78 13.12 12.33
CA LYS A 115 4.64 14.21 11.84
C LYS A 115 6.05 13.99 12.38
N GLY A 116 7.04 14.09 11.50
CA GLY A 116 8.44 14.09 11.92
C GLY A 116 8.79 15.39 12.65
N ARG A 117 9.61 15.31 13.68
CA ARG A 117 10.10 16.51 14.40
C ARG A 117 11.38 17.09 13.77
N PHE A 118 12.32 16.20 13.40
CA PHE A 118 13.62 16.57 12.81
C PHE A 118 13.93 15.68 11.62
N GLY A 119 12.96 15.52 10.71
CA GLY A 119 13.02 14.63 9.55
C GLY A 119 11.84 13.66 9.50
N PRO A 120 11.82 12.72 8.53
CA PRO A 120 10.76 11.73 8.43
C PRO A 120 10.65 10.87 9.69
N PRO A 121 9.45 10.50 10.13
CA PRO A 121 9.27 9.54 11.23
C PRO A 121 9.82 8.16 10.84
N LYS A 122 10.15 7.34 11.81
CA LYS A 122 10.63 5.97 11.57
C LYS A 122 9.50 5.08 11.06
N PHE A 123 9.83 4.05 10.28
CA PHE A 123 8.84 3.10 9.73
C PHE A 123 7.87 2.59 10.79
N LYS A 124 8.36 2.12 11.93
CA LYS A 124 7.54 1.60 13.04
C LYS A 124 6.53 2.60 13.61
N GLU A 125 6.73 3.90 13.41
CA GLU A 125 5.83 4.95 13.90
C GLU A 125 4.68 5.20 12.93
N VAL A 126 4.89 4.90 11.65
CA VAL A 126 3.95 5.15 10.56
C VAL A 126 3.38 3.88 9.95
N SER A 127 3.94 2.72 10.27
CA SER A 127 3.48 1.45 9.71
C SER A 127 2.09 1.05 10.24
N PHE A 128 1.35 0.35 9.41
CA PHE A 128 0.05 -0.25 9.72
C PHE A 128 -0.03 -1.67 9.15
N THR A 129 -0.82 -2.51 9.79
CA THR A 129 -1.04 -3.88 9.32
C THR A 129 -2.27 -3.94 8.41
N LEU A 130 -2.12 -4.52 7.23
CA LEU A 130 -3.17 -4.72 6.26
C LEU A 130 -3.46 -6.23 6.14
N ASN A 131 -4.53 -6.69 6.78
CA ASN A 131 -4.95 -8.10 6.78
C ASN A 131 -6.17 -8.37 5.88
N LYS A 132 -6.86 -7.31 5.48
CA LYS A 132 -8.05 -7.32 4.61
C LYS A 132 -8.15 -5.99 3.87
N SER A 133 -8.96 -5.94 2.83
CA SER A 133 -9.26 -4.69 2.12
C SER A 133 -9.77 -3.63 3.10
N SER A 134 -9.21 -2.44 3.02
CA SER A 134 -9.43 -1.37 4.01
C SER A 134 -9.50 0.00 3.33
N ILE A 135 -10.21 0.91 3.98
CA ILE A 135 -10.33 2.31 3.56
C ILE A 135 -9.76 3.18 4.66
N PHE A 136 -8.78 4.00 4.32
CA PHE A 136 -8.21 5.00 5.22
C PHE A 136 -8.56 6.40 4.75
N LYS A 137 -8.79 7.31 5.69
CA LYS A 137 -9.09 8.70 5.41
C LYS A 137 -7.89 9.59 5.74
N ILE A 138 -7.61 10.51 4.85
CA ILE A 138 -6.51 11.48 4.98
C ILE A 138 -7.12 12.87 4.87
N SER A 139 -6.91 13.71 5.88
CA SER A 139 -7.29 15.12 5.86
C SER A 139 -6.03 15.97 5.69
N ILE A 140 -6.04 16.86 4.70
CA ILE A 140 -4.95 17.80 4.40
C ILE A 140 -5.46 19.22 4.67
N GLU A 141 -4.81 19.91 5.60
CA GLU A 141 -5.14 21.28 6.02
C GLU A 141 -4.18 22.30 5.40
#